data_09ce9fbe72b13fe338b4fe4e6a48e5ea
#
_entry.id   09ce9fbe72b13fe338b4fe4e6a48e5ea
#
_cell.length_a   1.000
_cell.length_b   1.000
_cell.length_c   1.000
_cell.angle_alpha   90.00
_cell.angle_beta   90.00
_cell.angle_gamma   90.00
#
_symmetry.space_group_name_H-M   'P 1'
#
loop_
_entity.id
_entity.type
_entity.pdbx_description
1 polymer ?
#
loop_
_entity_poly.entity_id
_entity_poly.type
_entity_poly.pdbx_seq_one_letter_code
_entity_poly.pdbx_strand_id
1 'polypeptide(L)' 'MEITIGNLIDQLSICNQRIWAAEDIKRKAGASDKEISDACRITNIANSHRNNLIQAIDEYFGKNTGQGSTKLYGK' A
#
# COMPACT_ATOMS: atom_id res chain seq x y z
N MET A 1 17.73 -12.36 1.13
CA MET A 1 17.58 -11.26 0.16
C MET A 1 17.51 -9.94 0.87
N GLU A 2 18.24 -8.99 0.38
CA GLU A 2 18.29 -7.68 0.98
C GLU A 2 17.15 -6.80 0.49
N ILE A 3 16.51 -6.09 1.41
CA ILE A 3 15.41 -5.20 1.05
C ILE A 3 15.97 -3.80 0.82
N THR A 4 15.75 -3.27 -0.36
CA THR A 4 16.22 -1.94 -0.72
C THR A 4 15.04 -0.98 -0.77
N ILE A 5 15.34 0.32 -0.71
CA ILE A 5 14.29 1.34 -0.82
C ILE A 5 13.60 1.26 -2.19
N GLY A 6 14.37 0.97 -3.25
CA GLY A 6 13.79 0.80 -4.57
C GLY A 6 12.80 -0.35 -4.62
N ASN A 7 13.13 -1.44 -3.95
CA ASN A 7 12.24 -2.59 -3.87
C ASN A 7 10.94 -2.24 -3.15
N LEU A 8 11.06 -1.50 -2.04
CA LEU A 8 9.88 -1.09 -1.27
C LEU A 8 8.97 -0.19 -2.07
N ILE A 9 9.56 0.76 -2.81
CA ILE A 9 8.78 1.67 -3.64
C ILE A 9 8.08 0.91 -4.76
N ASP A 10 8.78 -0.05 -5.38
CA ASP A 10 8.18 -0.87 -6.43
C ASP A 10 7.00 -1.67 -5.89
N GLN A 11 7.14 -2.27 -4.73
CA GLN A 11 6.05 -3.02 -4.10
C GLN A 11 4.87 -2.10 -3.78
N LEU A 12 5.14 -0.89 -3.35
CA LEU A 12 4.08 0.08 -3.06
C LEU A 12 3.31 0.42 -4.33
N SER A 13 4.00 0.60 -5.45
CA SER A 13 3.34 0.86 -6.73
C SER A 13 2.44 -0.29 -7.14
N ILE A 14 2.91 -1.52 -7.00
CA ILE A 14 2.12 -2.70 -7.32
C ILE A 14 0.89 -2.76 -6.42
N CYS A 15 1.07 -2.48 -5.15
CA CYS A 15 -0.02 -2.49 -4.18
C CYS A 15 -1.09 -1.47 -4.54
N ASN A 16 -0.67 -0.26 -4.93
CA ASN A 16 -1.61 0.78 -5.35
C ASN A 16 -2.39 0.36 -6.59
N GLN A 17 -1.74 -0.31 -7.55
CA GLN A 17 -2.43 -0.79 -8.75
C GLN A 17 -3.49 -1.83 -8.40
N ARG A 18 -3.21 -2.70 -7.44
CA ARG A 18 -4.18 -3.69 -6.98
C ARG A 18 -5.39 -3.03 -6.33
N ILE A 19 -5.15 -2.00 -5.54
CA ILE A 19 -6.23 -1.26 -4.90
C ILE A 19 -7.10 -0.60 -5.96
N TRP A 20 -6.50 0.04 -6.94
CA TRP A 20 -7.26 0.69 -8.03
C TRP A 20 -8.09 -0.31 -8.79
N ALA A 21 -7.51 -1.46 -9.13
CA ALA A 21 -8.26 -2.49 -9.86
C ALA A 21 -9.45 -2.99 -9.06
N ALA A 22 -9.26 -3.19 -7.76
CA ALA A 22 -10.35 -3.63 -6.89
C ALA A 22 -11.43 -2.55 -6.76
N GLU A 23 -11.04 -1.29 -6.66
CA GLU A 23 -12.00 -0.19 -6.59
C GLU A 23 -12.81 -0.08 -7.88
N ASP A 24 -12.18 -0.33 -9.02
CA ASP A 24 -12.90 -0.33 -10.29
C ASP A 24 -13.96 -1.42 -10.32
N ILE A 25 -13.67 -2.60 -9.78
CA ILE A 25 -14.64 -3.68 -9.70
C ILE A 25 -15.81 -3.26 -8.82
N LYS A 26 -15.55 -2.62 -7.71
CA LYS A 26 -16.63 -2.19 -6.81
C LYS A 26 -17.55 -1.16 -7.44
N ARG A 27 -17.03 -0.37 -8.38
CA ARG A 27 -17.83 0.65 -9.06
C ARG A 27 -18.42 0.17 -10.37
N LYS A 28 -18.08 -1.03 -10.77
CA LYS A 28 -18.54 -1.57 -12.05
C LYS A 28 -20.04 -1.83 -12.01
N ALA A 29 -20.77 -1.32 -13.01
CA ALA A 29 -22.19 -1.57 -13.13
C ALA A 29 -22.43 -3.05 -13.40
N GLY A 30 -23.34 -3.65 -12.64
CA GLY A 30 -23.66 -5.07 -12.82
C GLY A 30 -22.72 -6.02 -12.13
N ALA A 31 -21.80 -5.53 -11.30
CA ALA A 31 -20.94 -6.41 -10.53
C ALA A 31 -21.78 -7.24 -9.55
N SER A 32 -21.48 -8.54 -9.46
CA SER A 32 -22.18 -9.42 -8.55
C SER A 32 -21.75 -9.17 -7.10
N ASP A 33 -22.59 -9.64 -6.17
CA ASP A 33 -22.23 -9.54 -4.75
C ASP A 33 -20.91 -10.23 -4.46
N LYS A 34 -20.65 -11.35 -5.12
CA LYS A 34 -19.39 -12.07 -4.93
C LYS A 34 -18.21 -11.26 -5.44
N GLU A 35 -18.37 -10.62 -6.60
CA GLU A 35 -17.31 -9.78 -7.15
C GLU A 35 -16.99 -8.62 -6.22
N ILE A 36 -18.03 -7.98 -5.69
CA ILE A 36 -17.84 -6.85 -4.77
C ILE A 36 -17.21 -7.32 -3.47
N SER A 37 -17.66 -8.45 -2.95
CA SER A 37 -17.10 -9.00 -1.71
C SER A 37 -15.63 -9.35 -1.87
N ASP A 38 -15.27 -9.98 -2.99
CA ASP A 38 -13.88 -10.34 -3.28
C ASP A 38 -13.03 -9.09 -3.42
N ALA A 39 -13.56 -8.07 -4.10
CA ALA A 39 -12.83 -6.80 -4.27
C ALA A 39 -12.60 -6.11 -2.93
N CYS A 40 -13.59 -6.15 -2.03
CA CYS A 40 -13.42 -5.58 -0.70
C CYS A 40 -12.33 -6.30 0.08
N ARG A 41 -12.28 -7.63 -0.03
CA ARG A 41 -11.23 -8.39 0.64
C ARG A 41 -9.86 -8.03 0.10
N ILE A 42 -9.73 -7.91 -1.22
CA ILE A 42 -8.47 -7.53 -1.85
C ILE A 42 -8.06 -6.14 -1.38
N THR A 43 -8.99 -5.20 -1.34
CA THR A 43 -8.71 -3.84 -0.89
C THR A 43 -8.22 -3.83 0.56
N ASN A 44 -8.88 -4.60 1.44
CA ASN A 44 -8.50 -4.63 2.85
C ASN A 44 -7.09 -5.20 3.04
N ILE A 45 -6.77 -6.29 2.34
CA ILE A 45 -5.46 -6.91 2.42
C ILE A 45 -4.41 -5.97 1.84
N ALA A 46 -4.70 -5.36 0.69
CA ALA A 46 -3.76 -4.48 0.02
C ALA A 46 -3.51 -3.21 0.83
N ASN A 47 -4.54 -2.67 1.49
CA ASN A 47 -4.36 -1.49 2.33
C ASN A 47 -3.47 -1.78 3.53
N SER A 48 -3.64 -2.96 4.14
CA SER A 48 -2.79 -3.36 5.25
C SER A 48 -1.34 -3.49 4.78
N HIS A 49 -1.12 -4.11 3.65
CA HIS A 49 0.21 -4.27 3.08
C HIS A 49 0.80 -2.91 2.71
N ARG A 50 -0.02 -2.03 2.14
CA ARG A 50 0.41 -0.69 1.79
C ARG A 50 0.90 0.08 3.01
N ASN A 51 0.15 -0.01 4.11
CA ASN A 51 0.54 0.67 5.34
C ASN A 51 1.87 0.14 5.87
N ASN A 52 2.07 -1.18 5.81
CA ASN A 52 3.33 -1.77 6.23
C ASN A 52 4.49 -1.31 5.35
N LEU A 53 4.26 -1.19 4.04
CA LEU A 53 5.30 -0.72 3.12
C LEU A 53 5.65 0.74 3.38
N ILE A 54 4.65 1.57 3.62
CA ILE A 54 4.88 2.98 3.93
C ILE A 54 5.70 3.10 5.21
N GLN A 55 5.33 2.32 6.23
CA GLN A 55 6.06 2.33 7.49
C GLN A 55 7.52 1.89 7.28
N ALA A 56 7.75 0.86 6.49
CA ALA A 56 9.09 0.39 6.21
C ALA A 56 9.92 1.45 5.49
N ILE A 57 9.29 2.16 4.56
CA ILE A 57 9.97 3.24 3.83
C ILE A 57 10.34 4.36 4.79
N ASP A 58 9.41 4.73 5.66
CA ASP A 58 9.65 5.78 6.64
C ASP A 58 10.79 5.40 7.58
N GLU A 59 10.80 4.15 8.02
CA GLU A 59 11.87 3.66 8.89
C GLU A 59 13.21 3.67 8.18
N TYR A 60 13.21 3.31 6.89
CA TYR A 60 14.42 3.33 6.10
C TYR A 60 15.03 4.73 6.08
N PHE A 61 14.21 5.73 5.79
CA PHE A 61 14.68 7.11 5.75
C PHE A 61 15.09 7.60 7.13
N GLY A 62 14.35 7.24 8.16
CA GLY A 62 14.70 7.62 9.52
C GLY A 62 16.06 7.11 9.92
N LYS A 63 16.34 5.85 9.61
CA LYS A 63 17.63 5.25 9.93
C LYS A 63 18.78 5.90 9.17
N ASN A 64 18.55 6.15 7.89
CA ASN A 64 19.63 6.58 7.01
C ASN A 64 19.94 8.05 7.12
N THR A 65 18.97 8.85 7.56
CA THR A 65 19.18 10.30 7.69
C THR A 65 19.56 10.70 9.10
N GLY A 66 19.45 9.77 10.06
CA GLY A 66 19.68 10.10 11.45
C GLY A 66 18.60 10.98 12.04
N GLN A 67 17.53 11.20 11.31
CA GLN A 67 16.41 12.02 11.76
C GLN A 67 15.17 11.16 11.86
N GLY A 68 14.34 11.46 12.82
CA GLY A 68 13.07 10.77 12.89
C GLY A 68 12.19 11.22 11.75
N SER A 69 11.72 10.27 10.95
CA SER A 69 10.85 10.59 9.84
C SER A 69 9.51 11.17 10.29
N THR A 70 9.16 10.95 11.53
CA THR A 70 7.94 11.51 12.10
C THR A 70 7.91 13.03 12.05
N LYS A 71 9.07 13.64 12.01
CA LYS A 71 9.14 15.09 11.93
C LYS A 71 8.66 15.64 10.61
N LEU A 72 8.62 14.79 9.61
CA LEU A 72 8.12 15.21 8.30
C LEU A 72 6.61 15.28 8.25
N TYR A 73 5.95 14.54 9.14
CA TYR A 73 4.50 14.44 9.12
C TYR A 73 3.88 15.05 10.34
N GLY A 74 4.72 15.26 11.30
CA GLY A 74 4.25 15.70 12.52
C GLY A 74 3.82 17.07 12.56
N LYS A 75 3.80 16.84 12.56
CA LYS A 75 3.37 17.62 13.14
C LYS A 75 2.82 18.08 13.17
#